data_979b7a920f699c7a9ff8db4d7c7ddbf1
#
_entry.id   979b7a920f699c7a9ff8db4d7c7ddbf1
#
_cell.length_a   1.000
_cell.length_b   1.000
_cell.length_c   1.000
_cell.angle_alpha   90.00
_cell.angle_beta   90.00
_cell.angle_gamma   90.00
#
_symmetry.space_group_name_H-M   'P 1'
#
loop_
_entity.id
_entity.type
_entity.pdbx_description
1 polymer ?
#
loop_
_entity_poly.entity_id
_entity_poly.type
_entity_poly.pdbx_seq_one_letter_code
_entity_poly.pdbx_strand_id
1 'polypeptide(L)'
;MWAALVDLVSIGEVWSESGNCHRPGEGERIVLAATMSSLDSFVTHTQPLPEPLATSAEIQDRESTFLAYVFRASTPEQARRAHSHVRRIVHAKHPATHEIMAWRCMVLKEGRTGLRGEDDFKIEEGCEDDGEQRAGGHVLRVMSSEAIMDAVVIVSRW
;
A
#
# COMPACT_ATOMS: atom_id res chain seq x y z
N MET A 1 14.01 -4.32 17.20
CA MET A 1 12.82 -3.70 16.58
C MET A 1 12.97 -3.57 15.07
N TRP A 2 13.95 -2.87 14.54
CA TRP A 2 14.11 -2.62 13.10
C TRP A 2 14.51 -3.85 12.27
N ALA A 3 15.15 -4.85 12.86
CA ALA A 3 15.53 -6.11 12.18
C ALA A 3 14.30 -6.89 11.65
N ALA A 4 13.18 -6.86 12.36
CA ALA A 4 11.98 -7.56 11.95
C ALA A 4 11.19 -6.84 10.84
N LEU A 5 11.40 -5.54 10.66
CA LEU A 5 10.94 -4.81 9.47
C LEU A 5 11.70 -5.27 8.23
N VAL A 6 12.97 -5.63 8.38
CA VAL A 6 13.80 -6.20 7.31
C VAL A 6 13.28 -7.57 6.89
N ASP A 7 12.87 -8.42 7.85
CA ASP A 7 12.28 -9.73 7.53
C ASP A 7 10.94 -9.62 6.78
N LEU A 8 10.15 -8.59 7.10
CA LEU A 8 8.89 -8.32 6.38
C LEU A 8 9.13 -7.88 4.94
N VAL A 9 10.23 -7.21 4.71
CA VAL A 9 10.64 -6.65 3.41
C VAL A 9 11.31 -7.70 2.54
N SER A 10 11.95 -8.70 3.12
CA SER A 10 12.54 -9.85 2.42
C SER A 10 11.50 -10.75 1.72
N ILE A 11 10.20 -10.54 1.96
CA ILE A 11 9.11 -11.14 1.18
C ILE A 11 9.08 -10.62 -0.28
N GLY A 12 9.92 -9.67 -0.63
CA GLY A 12 10.07 -9.17 -2.01
C GLY A 12 10.46 -10.24 -3.04
N GLU A 13 10.96 -11.41 -2.63
CA GLU A 13 11.24 -12.53 -3.55
C GLU A 13 9.97 -13.28 -4.01
N VAL A 14 8.82 -13.05 -3.41
CA VAL A 14 7.55 -13.70 -3.80
C VAL A 14 6.90 -13.01 -5.01
N TRP A 15 7.42 -11.89 -5.46
CA TRP A 15 6.82 -11.08 -6.54
C TRP A 15 7.12 -11.58 -7.97
N SER A 16 7.94 -12.61 -8.16
CA SER A 16 8.36 -13.02 -9.52
C SER A 16 7.61 -14.21 -10.12
N GLU A 17 6.71 -14.88 -9.44
CA GLU A 17 6.18 -16.16 -9.94
C GLU A 17 4.67 -16.28 -10.17
N SER A 18 3.87 -15.25 -10.21
CA SER A 18 2.47 -15.38 -10.66
C SER A 18 2.08 -14.51 -11.86
N GLY A 19 3.01 -14.35 -12.79
CA GLY A 19 2.75 -13.77 -14.12
C GLY A 19 2.13 -14.80 -15.07
N ASN A 20 0.99 -15.41 -14.75
CA ASN A 20 0.27 -16.22 -15.72
C ASN A 20 -0.71 -15.35 -16.49
N CYS A 21 -0.23 -14.85 -17.63
CA CYS A 21 -1.03 -14.15 -18.62
C CYS A 21 -1.93 -15.17 -19.33
N HIS A 22 -3.16 -15.34 -18.83
CA HIS A 22 -4.16 -16.13 -19.54
C HIS A 22 -4.71 -15.32 -20.71
N ARG A 23 -4.39 -15.74 -21.93
CA ARG A 23 -4.98 -15.20 -23.17
C ARG A 23 -6.42 -15.69 -23.26
N PRO A 24 -7.43 -14.82 -23.33
CA PRO A 24 -8.80 -15.29 -23.64
C PRO A 24 -8.85 -15.72 -25.12
N GLY A 25 -9.37 -16.93 -25.35
CA GLY A 25 -9.63 -17.46 -26.68
C GLY A 25 -10.73 -16.69 -27.40
N GLU A 26 -10.61 -16.70 -28.71
CA GLU A 26 -11.58 -16.14 -29.66
C GLU A 26 -12.97 -16.78 -29.50
N GLY A 27 -13.98 -15.92 -29.51
CA GLY A 27 -15.33 -16.33 -29.88
C GLY A 27 -16.43 -16.09 -28.89
N GLU A 28 -16.79 -14.80 -28.66
CA GLU A 28 -18.19 -14.45 -28.33
C GLU A 28 -18.50 -13.05 -28.84
N ARG A 29 -19.44 -13.00 -29.79
CA ARG A 29 -20.01 -11.76 -30.28
C ARG A 29 -20.81 -11.11 -29.16
N ILE A 30 -20.26 -10.06 -28.58
CA ILE A 30 -21.00 -9.25 -27.61
C ILE A 30 -21.97 -8.36 -28.38
N VAL A 31 -23.26 -8.65 -28.23
CA VAL A 31 -24.34 -7.76 -28.65
C VAL A 31 -24.30 -6.55 -27.72
N LEU A 32 -23.94 -5.39 -28.26
CA LEU A 32 -24.04 -4.12 -27.52
C LEU A 32 -25.52 -3.79 -27.32
N ALA A 33 -26.12 -4.20 -26.22
CA ALA A 33 -27.32 -3.60 -25.70
C ALA A 33 -26.91 -2.31 -24.98
N ALA A 34 -27.17 -1.16 -25.62
CA ALA A 34 -27.04 0.14 -24.98
C ALA A 34 -28.13 0.27 -23.92
N THR A 35 -27.85 -0.21 -22.71
CA THR A 35 -28.66 0.11 -21.54
C THR A 35 -28.25 1.49 -21.05
N MET A 36 -29.21 2.43 -21.08
CA MET A 36 -29.10 3.74 -20.45
C MET A 36 -28.67 3.56 -18.99
N SER A 37 -27.44 3.87 -18.69
CA SER A 37 -26.91 3.81 -17.32
C SER A 37 -27.63 4.86 -16.48
N SER A 38 -28.44 4.41 -15.56
CA SER A 38 -29.03 5.24 -14.51
C SER A 38 -27.91 5.97 -13.75
N LEU A 39 -28.15 7.22 -13.35
CA LEU A 39 -27.26 8.03 -12.53
C LEU A 39 -26.86 7.34 -11.20
N ASP A 40 -27.59 6.32 -10.77
CA ASP A 40 -27.29 5.49 -9.61
C ASP A 40 -25.98 4.71 -9.72
N SER A 41 -25.47 4.44 -10.93
CA SER A 41 -24.18 3.77 -11.11
C SER A 41 -22.98 4.68 -10.76
N PHE A 42 -23.20 5.98 -10.65
CA PHE A 42 -22.16 6.94 -10.23
C PHE A 42 -21.98 7.04 -8.71
N VAL A 43 -22.94 6.56 -7.92
CA VAL A 43 -22.98 6.81 -6.46
C VAL A 43 -22.33 5.70 -5.64
N THR A 44 -22.02 4.53 -6.20
CA THR A 44 -21.53 3.39 -5.44
C THR A 44 -20.29 2.72 -5.99
N HIS A 45 -19.29 3.49 -6.41
CA HIS A 45 -17.95 2.95 -6.42
C HIS A 45 -17.38 2.99 -4.98
N THR A 46 -17.95 2.18 -4.12
CA THR A 46 -17.29 1.84 -2.86
C THR A 46 -16.02 1.09 -3.25
N GLN A 47 -14.91 1.83 -3.30
CA GLN A 47 -13.63 1.18 -3.54
C GLN A 47 -13.45 0.10 -2.47
N PRO A 48 -13.01 -1.10 -2.82
CA PRO A 48 -12.81 -2.17 -1.85
C PRO A 48 -11.93 -1.69 -0.71
N LEU A 49 -12.16 -2.24 0.48
CA LEU A 49 -11.31 -1.96 1.63
C LEU A 49 -9.87 -2.39 1.31
N PRO A 50 -8.86 -1.64 1.77
CA PRO A 50 -7.48 -2.06 1.60
C PRO A 50 -7.23 -3.41 2.27
N GLU A 51 -6.61 -4.33 1.55
CA GLU A 51 -6.14 -5.60 2.11
C GLU A 51 -4.61 -5.55 2.24
N PRO A 52 -4.04 -5.98 3.38
CA PRO A 52 -2.60 -6.01 3.53
C PRO A 52 -1.98 -7.07 2.61
N LEU A 53 -0.92 -6.72 1.93
CA LEU A 53 -0.08 -7.65 1.18
C LEU A 53 0.67 -8.60 2.12
N ALA A 54 1.10 -8.05 3.26
CA ALA A 54 1.78 -8.78 4.30
C ALA A 54 1.51 -8.15 5.67
N THR A 55 1.57 -8.98 6.70
CA THR A 55 1.52 -8.57 8.12
C THR A 55 2.65 -9.28 8.84
N SER A 56 3.41 -8.55 9.68
CA SER A 56 4.49 -9.14 10.46
C SER A 56 3.96 -10.07 11.54
N ALA A 57 4.84 -10.87 12.13
CA ALA A 57 4.61 -11.38 13.47
C ALA A 57 4.57 -10.21 14.47
N GLU A 58 3.91 -10.41 15.59
CA GLU A 58 3.95 -9.49 16.72
C GLU A 58 5.34 -9.51 17.34
N ILE A 59 5.91 -8.33 17.59
CA ILE A 59 7.23 -8.17 18.16
C ILE A 59 7.12 -7.43 19.47
N GLN A 60 7.64 -8.03 20.53
CA GLN A 60 7.74 -7.38 21.83
C GLN A 60 9.16 -6.88 22.05
N ASP A 61 9.27 -5.59 22.36
CA ASP A 61 10.53 -4.97 22.78
C ASP A 61 10.27 -4.15 24.04
N ARG A 62 10.84 -4.61 25.15
CA ARG A 62 10.62 -4.05 26.50
C ARG A 62 9.11 -4.11 26.85
N GLU A 63 8.50 -2.94 27.11
CA GLU A 63 7.07 -2.81 27.47
C GLU A 63 6.19 -2.44 26.27
N SER A 64 6.70 -2.55 25.05
CA SER A 64 5.97 -2.20 23.83
C SER A 64 5.80 -3.38 22.92
N THR A 65 4.62 -3.45 22.31
CA THR A 65 4.29 -4.43 21.28
C THR A 65 4.19 -3.72 19.94
N PHE A 66 4.75 -4.34 18.91
CA PHE A 66 4.78 -3.80 17.56
C PHE A 66 4.19 -4.78 16.55
N LEU A 67 3.45 -4.25 15.58
CA LEU A 67 2.92 -5.00 14.46
C LEU A 67 3.03 -4.14 13.20
N ALA A 68 3.51 -4.72 12.11
CA ALA A 68 3.65 -4.01 10.85
C ALA A 68 2.75 -4.59 9.77
N TYR A 69 2.22 -3.70 8.94
CA TYR A 69 1.39 -4.01 7.77
C TYR A 69 2.00 -3.40 6.52
N VAL A 70 1.96 -4.12 5.43
CA VAL A 70 2.32 -3.62 4.10
C VAL A 70 1.08 -3.65 3.22
N PHE A 71 0.75 -2.52 2.58
CA PHE A 71 -0.32 -2.43 1.60
C PHE A 71 0.23 -1.91 0.28
N ARG A 72 -0.44 -2.28 -0.81
CA ARG A 72 -0.18 -1.66 -2.10
C ARG A 72 -0.70 -0.22 -2.08
N ALA A 73 0.12 0.71 -2.55
CA ALA A 73 -0.24 2.11 -2.69
C ALA A 73 0.55 2.75 -3.84
N SER A 74 -0.13 2.99 -4.95
CA SER A 74 0.46 3.67 -6.13
C SER A 74 0.31 5.19 -6.07
N THR A 75 -0.40 5.71 -5.05
CA THR A 75 -0.54 7.14 -4.78
C THR A 75 -0.52 7.43 -3.28
N PRO A 76 -0.12 8.64 -2.87
CA PRO A 76 -0.16 9.03 -1.46
C PRO A 76 -1.56 8.95 -0.84
N GLU A 77 -2.63 9.16 -1.63
CA GLU A 77 -4.01 9.05 -1.17
C GLU A 77 -4.36 7.61 -0.81
N GLN A 78 -3.91 6.63 -1.60
CA GLN A 78 -4.08 5.22 -1.28
C GLN A 78 -3.32 4.85 -0.01
N ALA A 79 -2.11 5.39 0.19
CA ALA A 79 -1.35 5.21 1.42
C ALA A 79 -2.10 5.72 2.65
N ARG A 80 -2.63 6.96 2.60
CA ARG A 80 -3.44 7.53 3.70
C ARG A 80 -4.72 6.75 3.94
N ARG A 81 -5.34 6.21 2.89
CA ARG A 81 -6.53 5.36 2.99
C ARG A 81 -6.22 4.06 3.72
N ALA A 82 -5.10 3.39 3.40
CA ALA A 82 -4.65 2.19 4.09
C ALA A 82 -4.38 2.47 5.58
N HIS A 83 -3.70 3.58 5.89
CA HIS A 83 -3.47 4.02 7.28
C HIS A 83 -4.77 4.24 8.04
N SER A 84 -5.72 4.97 7.44
CA SER A 84 -7.04 5.19 8.04
C SER A 84 -7.82 3.90 8.23
N HIS A 85 -7.66 2.92 7.34
CA HIS A 85 -8.27 1.60 7.46
C HIS A 85 -7.71 0.82 8.66
N VAL A 86 -6.39 0.77 8.81
CA VAL A 86 -5.74 0.13 9.96
C VAL A 86 -6.25 0.77 11.25
N ARG A 87 -6.18 2.09 11.36
CA ARG A 87 -6.56 2.83 12.55
C ARG A 87 -8.03 2.66 12.95
N ARG A 88 -8.94 2.72 11.99
CA ARG A 88 -10.38 2.81 12.25
C ARG A 88 -11.11 1.46 12.20
N ILE A 89 -10.57 0.51 11.46
CA ILE A 89 -11.21 -0.78 11.22
C ILE A 89 -10.43 -1.90 11.89
N VAL A 90 -9.14 -2.05 11.56
CA VAL A 90 -8.32 -3.15 12.09
C VAL A 90 -8.15 -2.99 13.59
N HIS A 91 -7.77 -1.81 14.06
CA HIS A 91 -7.51 -1.51 15.46
C HIS A 91 -8.69 -0.87 16.20
N ALA A 92 -9.91 -0.90 15.61
CA ALA A 92 -11.10 -0.27 16.21
C ALA A 92 -11.37 -0.72 17.65
N LYS A 93 -11.10 -1.99 17.98
CA LYS A 93 -11.34 -2.57 19.33
C LYS A 93 -10.16 -2.40 20.28
N HIS A 94 -8.97 -2.26 19.75
CA HIS A 94 -7.73 -2.12 20.52
C HIS A 94 -6.80 -1.10 19.82
N PRO A 95 -7.09 0.21 20.00
CA PRO A 95 -6.33 1.25 19.34
C PRO A 95 -4.85 1.22 19.72
N ALA A 96 -3.98 1.37 18.73
CA ALA A 96 -2.55 1.53 18.97
C ALA A 96 -2.26 2.90 19.59
N THR A 97 -1.20 2.99 20.37
CA THR A 97 -0.71 4.26 20.93
C THR A 97 -0.11 5.13 19.82
N HIS A 98 0.59 4.50 18.89
CA HIS A 98 1.18 5.15 17.72
C HIS A 98 0.96 4.30 16.47
N GLU A 99 0.64 4.94 15.36
CA GLU A 99 0.52 4.31 14.04
C GLU A 99 1.37 5.07 13.04
N ILE A 100 2.62 4.65 12.97
CA ILE A 100 3.67 5.23 12.14
C ILE A 100 3.45 4.75 10.71
N MET A 101 3.56 5.62 9.71
CA MET A 101 3.54 5.17 8.32
C MET A 101 4.65 5.78 7.47
N ALA A 102 5.04 5.05 6.43
CA ALA A 102 5.86 5.55 5.35
C ALA A 102 5.37 4.97 4.02
N TRP A 103 5.49 5.75 2.96
CA TRP A 103 5.09 5.31 1.62
C TRP A 103 6.11 5.72 0.56
N ARG A 104 6.17 4.94 -0.51
CA ARG A 104 6.91 5.24 -1.73
C ARG A 104 6.06 4.84 -2.92
N CYS A 105 5.75 5.79 -3.79
CA CYS A 105 4.88 5.61 -4.94
C CYS A 105 5.59 6.07 -6.21
N MET A 106 5.42 5.30 -7.29
CA MET A 106 5.86 5.70 -8.62
C MET A 106 4.70 6.44 -9.30
N VAL A 107 4.77 7.75 -9.38
CA VAL A 107 3.71 8.58 -9.95
C VAL A 107 4.11 9.18 -11.29
N LEU A 108 3.15 9.31 -12.19
CA LEU A 108 3.36 9.92 -13.48
C LEU A 108 3.70 11.41 -13.30
N LYS A 109 4.72 11.90 -14.00
CA LYS A 109 5.04 13.32 -14.03
C LYS A 109 3.93 14.09 -14.76
N GLU A 110 3.69 15.31 -14.34
CA GLU A 110 2.69 16.17 -14.96
C GLU A 110 2.93 16.33 -16.47
N GLY A 111 1.87 16.19 -17.27
CA GLY A 111 1.94 16.29 -18.72
C GLY A 111 2.62 15.10 -19.43
N ARG A 112 2.94 14.04 -18.72
CA ARG A 112 3.49 12.81 -19.29
C ARG A 112 2.41 11.75 -19.49
N THR A 113 2.68 10.80 -20.40
CA THR A 113 1.72 9.75 -20.77
C THR A 113 2.12 8.36 -20.32
N GLY A 114 3.33 8.19 -19.76
CA GLY A 114 3.89 6.90 -19.37
C GLY A 114 4.47 6.09 -20.55
N LEU A 115 4.43 6.62 -21.76
CA LEU A 115 4.87 5.91 -22.96
C LEU A 115 6.38 5.92 -23.18
N ARG A 116 7.12 6.78 -22.47
CA ARG A 116 8.57 6.92 -22.57
C ARG A 116 9.34 6.08 -21.55
N GLY A 117 8.65 5.18 -20.85
CA GLY A 117 9.25 4.36 -19.81
C GLY A 117 9.50 5.16 -18.52
N GLU A 118 10.59 4.84 -17.82
CA GLU A 118 10.91 5.38 -16.49
C GLU A 118 11.03 6.91 -16.45
N ASP A 119 11.42 7.54 -17.55
CA ASP A 119 11.57 8.99 -17.64
C ASP A 119 10.26 9.76 -17.44
N ASP A 120 9.12 9.12 -17.65
CA ASP A 120 7.81 9.73 -17.46
C ASP A 120 7.34 9.70 -16.00
N PHE A 121 8.02 8.96 -15.14
CA PHE A 121 7.65 8.79 -13.73
C PHE A 121 8.58 9.53 -12.78
N LYS A 122 8.09 9.81 -11.59
CA LYS A 122 8.86 10.29 -10.43
C LYS A 122 8.50 9.47 -9.21
N ILE A 123 9.43 9.36 -8.28
CA ILE A 123 9.16 8.80 -6.96
C ILE A 123 8.53 9.90 -6.11
N GLU A 124 7.38 9.61 -5.53
CA GLU A 124 6.74 10.41 -4.51
C GLU A 124 6.73 9.60 -3.22
N GLU A 125 7.42 10.11 -2.21
CA GLU A 125 7.62 9.41 -0.95
C GLU A 125 7.37 10.34 0.24
N GLY A 126 7.03 9.76 1.37
CA GLY A 126 6.82 10.50 2.60
C GLY A 126 6.59 9.59 3.80
N CYS A 127 6.48 10.20 4.96
CA CYS A 127 6.25 9.47 6.20
C CYS A 127 5.50 10.33 7.22
N GLU A 128 4.85 9.65 8.17
CA GLU A 128 4.20 10.24 9.33
C GLU A 128 4.64 9.49 10.60
N ASP A 129 5.04 10.24 11.62
CA ASP A 129 5.61 9.70 12.86
C ASP A 129 4.53 9.35 13.90
N ASP A 130 3.34 9.92 13.81
CA ASP A 130 2.23 9.81 14.77
C ASP A 130 2.68 9.96 16.23
N GLY A 131 3.56 10.95 16.49
CA GLY A 131 4.11 11.26 17.83
C GLY A 131 5.37 10.47 18.21
N GLU A 132 5.78 9.45 17.48
CA GLU A 132 7.02 8.70 17.69
C GLU A 132 8.15 9.32 16.89
N GLN A 133 8.98 10.17 17.50
CA GLN A 133 9.98 10.97 16.79
C GLN A 133 10.87 10.15 15.85
N ARG A 134 10.95 10.56 14.58
CA ARG A 134 11.77 9.99 13.51
C ARG A 134 11.43 8.55 13.12
N ALA A 135 10.38 7.96 13.66
CA ALA A 135 10.03 6.57 13.39
C ALA A 135 9.64 6.38 11.92
N GLY A 136 8.79 7.24 11.36
CA GLY A 136 8.42 7.20 9.96
C GLY A 136 9.61 7.36 9.02
N GLY A 137 10.56 8.24 9.36
CA GLY A 137 11.80 8.39 8.59
C GLY A 137 12.69 7.16 8.62
N HIS A 138 12.66 6.35 9.71
CA HIS A 138 13.36 5.07 9.75
C HIS A 138 12.69 4.04 8.84
N VAL A 139 11.35 3.94 8.86
CA VAL A 139 10.59 3.06 7.97
C VAL A 139 10.88 3.43 6.51
N LEU A 140 10.81 4.72 6.17
CA LEU A 140 11.08 5.20 4.80
C LEU A 140 12.50 4.85 4.34
N ARG A 141 13.48 4.95 5.21
CA ARG A 141 14.87 4.57 4.89
C ARG A 141 14.99 3.08 4.58
N VAL A 142 14.32 2.21 5.34
CA VAL A 142 14.27 0.77 5.06
C VAL A 142 13.61 0.51 3.71
N MET A 143 12.43 1.11 3.44
CA MET A 143 11.76 0.99 2.15
C MET A 143 12.66 1.42 0.99
N SER A 144 13.48 2.46 1.19
CA SER A 144 14.41 2.94 0.17
C SER A 144 15.58 2.00 -0.04
N SER A 145 16.19 1.46 1.03
CA SER A 145 17.32 0.51 0.94
C SER A 145 16.94 -0.80 0.28
N GLU A 146 15.71 -1.25 0.49
CA GLU A 146 15.16 -2.49 -0.09
C GLU A 146 14.44 -2.26 -1.45
N ALA A 147 14.57 -1.05 -2.01
CA ALA A 147 13.94 -0.68 -3.29
C ALA A 147 12.43 -0.93 -3.36
N ILE A 148 11.73 -0.85 -2.22
CA ILE A 148 10.28 -1.02 -2.17
C ILE A 148 9.61 0.16 -2.84
N MET A 149 8.70 -0.15 -3.77
CA MET A 149 7.94 0.82 -4.55
C MET A 149 6.46 0.45 -4.56
N ASP A 150 5.60 1.45 -4.81
CA ASP A 150 4.15 1.31 -4.87
C ASP A 150 3.55 0.63 -3.62
N ALA A 151 4.09 1.02 -2.47
CA ALA A 151 3.70 0.46 -1.18
C ALA A 151 3.63 1.53 -0.08
N VAL A 152 2.83 1.21 0.93
CA VAL A 152 2.85 1.86 2.24
C VAL A 152 3.12 0.82 3.31
N VAL A 153 3.99 1.14 4.24
CA VAL A 153 4.28 0.36 5.45
C VAL A 153 3.70 1.12 6.63
N ILE A 154 2.91 0.43 7.45
CA ILE A 154 2.29 0.96 8.66
C ILE A 154 2.80 0.14 9.83
N VAL A 155 3.35 0.80 10.84
CA VAL A 155 3.85 0.17 12.07
C VAL A 155 3.03 0.67 13.24
N SER A 156 2.30 -0.23 13.85
CA SER A 156 1.49 0.05 15.03
C SER A 156 2.24 -0.35 16.28
N ARG A 157 2.14 0.48 17.32
CA ARG A 157 2.78 0.29 18.64
C ARG A 157 1.76 0.46 19.76
N TRP A 158 1.80 -0.49 20.70
CA TRP A 158 1.05 -0.47 21.97
C TRP A 158 2.00 -0.38 23.16
#